data_d9a8c3026f4a08a41d8a071622c1daba
#
_entry.id   d9a8c3026f4a08a41d8a071622c1daba
#
_cell.length_a   1.000
_cell.length_b   1.000
_cell.length_c   1.000
_cell.angle_alpha   90.00
_cell.angle_beta   90.00
_cell.angle_gamma   90.00
#
_symmetry.space_group_name_H-M   'P 1'
#
loop_
_entity.id
_entity.type
_entity.pdbx_description
1 polymer ?
#
loop_
_entity_poly.entity_id
_entity_poly.type
_entity_poly.pdbx_seq_one_letter_code
_entity_poly.pdbx_strand_id
1 'polypeptide(L)'
;TTLFRSPVAAGLDFEATLSEEKRVLVVDIGGGTTDCSLLLMGPQWHHRRDRENSLLGHSGCRVGGNDLDIALAFKSLMPLLGMGGQTEKGIALPILPWWNAIAINDVPAQSDFYSTANGRFLNDLVRDAQDAEKVALLYKVWRQRLSYRVVRTAEESKIALSDRPEHTVSLPFISDDLATAISQEGLETALAQPLQRILEQVQLALDNGKEKPDVIYLTGGSARSPLIKKALAEQLPGIPIAGGDDFGSVTAGLARWAQVMFR
;
A
#
# COMPACT_ATOMS: atom_id res chain seq x y z
N THR A 1 -12.38 6.52 24.45
CA THR A 1 -12.22 6.85 23.01
C THR A 1 -10.95 6.26 22.37
N THR A 2 -10.00 5.77 23.14
CA THR A 2 -8.72 5.23 22.63
C THR A 2 -8.80 3.79 22.12
N LEU A 3 -9.89 3.06 22.33
CA LEU A 3 -10.04 1.63 22.01
C LEU A 3 -10.61 1.33 20.62
N PHE A 4 -11.20 2.30 19.93
CA PHE A 4 -11.81 2.08 18.62
C PHE A 4 -10.91 2.59 17.49
N ARG A 5 -9.91 1.77 17.15
CA ARG A 5 -9.16 1.90 15.91
C ARG A 5 -9.82 1.05 14.81
N SER A 6 -9.59 1.41 13.56
CA SER A 6 -10.11 0.69 12.38
C SER A 6 -9.99 -0.84 12.47
N PRO A 7 -8.83 -1.43 12.88
CA PRO A 7 -8.70 -2.88 12.98
C PRO A 7 -9.63 -3.51 14.00
N VAL A 8 -9.85 -2.84 15.14
CA VAL A 8 -10.77 -3.37 16.18
C VAL A 8 -12.20 -3.40 15.63
N ALA A 9 -12.63 -2.33 14.95
CA ALA A 9 -13.95 -2.28 14.34
C ALA A 9 -14.13 -3.37 13.27
N ALA A 10 -13.16 -3.53 12.38
CA ALA A 10 -13.19 -4.59 11.37
C ALA A 10 -13.23 -5.99 11.99
N GLY A 11 -12.46 -6.20 13.08
CA GLY A 11 -12.45 -7.46 13.82
C GLY A 11 -13.80 -7.82 14.46
N LEU A 12 -14.61 -6.84 14.87
CA LEU A 12 -15.94 -7.10 15.44
C LEU A 12 -16.92 -7.76 14.46
N ASP A 13 -16.79 -7.48 13.18
CA ASP A 13 -17.61 -8.18 12.18
C ASP A 13 -17.17 -9.65 12.05
N PHE A 14 -15.86 -9.89 12.03
CA PHE A 14 -15.31 -11.24 12.01
C PHE A 14 -15.62 -12.02 13.30
N GLU A 15 -15.56 -11.37 14.47
CA GLU A 15 -15.87 -11.98 15.77
C GLU A 15 -17.24 -12.68 15.78
N ALA A 16 -18.23 -12.11 15.11
CA ALA A 16 -19.58 -12.69 15.03
C ALA A 16 -19.62 -14.07 14.34
N THR A 17 -18.58 -14.44 13.62
CA THR A 17 -18.45 -15.75 12.94
C THR A 17 -17.76 -16.80 13.80
N LEU A 18 -17.18 -16.40 14.95
CA LEU A 18 -16.43 -17.30 15.83
C LEU A 18 -17.36 -18.06 16.78
N SER A 19 -17.14 -19.37 16.89
CA SER A 19 -17.86 -20.25 17.83
C SER A 19 -17.14 -20.42 19.17
N GLU A 20 -15.88 -20.01 19.26
CA GLU A 20 -15.00 -20.11 20.44
C GLU A 20 -14.08 -18.90 20.52
N GLU A 21 -13.43 -18.69 21.69
CA GLU A 21 -12.43 -17.64 21.83
C GLU A 21 -11.19 -17.95 20.99
N LYS A 22 -10.73 -16.93 20.26
CA LYS A 22 -9.50 -16.98 19.46
C LYS A 22 -8.67 -15.72 19.62
N ARG A 23 -7.36 -15.88 19.51
CA ARG A 23 -6.44 -14.77 19.31
C ARG A 23 -6.43 -14.43 17.83
N VAL A 24 -7.07 -13.33 17.49
CA VAL A 24 -7.20 -12.86 16.12
C VAL A 24 -6.20 -11.75 15.86
N LEU A 25 -5.29 -11.95 14.93
CA LEU A 25 -4.45 -10.88 14.40
C LEU A 25 -5.21 -10.18 13.27
N VAL A 26 -5.75 -9.03 13.55
CA VAL A 26 -6.38 -8.18 12.53
C VAL A 26 -5.30 -7.35 11.86
N VAL A 27 -5.19 -7.47 10.53
CA VAL A 27 -4.29 -6.69 9.67
C VAL A 27 -5.13 -5.88 8.71
N ASP A 28 -5.23 -4.57 8.95
CA ASP A 28 -5.99 -3.64 8.12
C ASP A 28 -5.02 -2.83 7.25
N ILE A 29 -5.05 -3.09 5.93
CA ILE A 29 -4.19 -2.42 4.95
C ILE A 29 -5.05 -1.49 4.09
N GLY A 30 -5.15 -0.25 4.55
CA GLY A 30 -5.84 0.82 3.83
C GLY A 30 -5.03 1.40 2.67
N GLY A 31 -5.51 2.50 2.09
CA GLY A 31 -4.79 3.19 1.02
C GLY A 31 -3.47 3.82 1.45
N GLY A 32 -3.39 4.38 2.66
CA GLY A 32 -2.20 5.09 3.15
C GLY A 32 -1.65 4.63 4.49
N THR A 33 -2.29 3.67 5.14
CA THR A 33 -1.86 3.14 6.45
C THR A 33 -2.02 1.63 6.51
N THR A 34 -1.21 1.01 7.35
CA THR A 34 -1.40 -0.36 7.83
C THR A 34 -1.49 -0.32 9.34
N ASP A 35 -2.55 -0.91 9.86
CA ASP A 35 -2.80 -1.04 11.29
C ASP A 35 -2.95 -2.52 11.64
N CYS A 36 -2.21 -2.98 12.65
CA CYS A 36 -2.22 -4.35 13.13
C CYS A 36 -2.67 -4.40 14.59
N SER A 37 -3.58 -5.32 14.93
CA SER A 37 -4.03 -5.53 16.30
C SER A 37 -4.20 -7.01 16.60
N LEU A 38 -3.57 -7.49 17.67
CA LEU A 38 -3.80 -8.83 18.22
C LEU A 38 -4.86 -8.75 19.30
N LEU A 39 -5.97 -9.46 19.12
CA LEU A 39 -7.17 -9.35 19.93
C LEU A 39 -7.67 -10.72 20.38
N LEU A 40 -8.19 -10.80 21.61
CA LEU A 40 -9.08 -11.89 22.03
C LEU A 40 -10.48 -11.61 21.50
N MET A 41 -11.02 -12.53 20.72
CA MET A 41 -12.32 -12.43 20.08
C MET A 41 -13.10 -13.74 20.25
N GLY A 42 -14.43 -13.63 20.34
CA GLY A 42 -15.31 -14.79 20.45
C GLY A 42 -16.62 -14.48 21.18
N PRO A 43 -17.50 -15.49 21.35
CA PRO A 43 -18.86 -15.31 21.90
C PRO A 43 -18.89 -14.60 23.26
N GLN A 44 -17.90 -14.82 24.13
CA GLN A 44 -17.82 -14.19 25.45
C GLN A 44 -17.54 -12.69 25.40
N TRP A 45 -17.11 -12.17 24.25
CA TRP A 45 -16.81 -10.76 24.05
C TRP A 45 -17.95 -9.99 23.35
N HIS A 46 -18.93 -10.66 22.71
CA HIS A 46 -19.97 -10.05 21.87
C HIS A 46 -20.76 -8.94 22.55
N HIS A 47 -20.98 -9.04 23.87
CA HIS A 47 -21.81 -8.09 24.60
C HIS A 47 -21.03 -7.27 25.65
N ARG A 48 -19.72 -7.43 25.68
CA ARG A 48 -18.88 -6.69 26.64
C ARG A 48 -18.62 -5.27 26.14
N ARG A 49 -19.01 -4.29 26.94
CA ARG A 49 -18.70 -2.87 26.70
C ARG A 49 -17.23 -2.56 27.03
N ASP A 50 -16.70 -3.22 28.05
CA ASP A 50 -15.28 -3.14 28.40
C ASP A 50 -14.52 -4.24 27.66
N ARG A 51 -13.66 -3.82 26.73
CA ARG A 51 -12.80 -4.67 25.90
C ARG A 51 -11.32 -4.37 26.06
N GLU A 52 -10.96 -3.61 27.09
CA GLU A 52 -9.59 -3.18 27.30
C GLU A 52 -8.65 -4.39 27.37
N ASN A 53 -9.07 -5.42 28.09
CA ASN A 53 -8.31 -6.66 28.24
C ASN A 53 -8.36 -7.59 27.00
N SER A 54 -9.15 -7.28 25.97
CA SER A 54 -9.15 -8.06 24.74
C SER A 54 -8.04 -7.64 23.78
N LEU A 55 -7.50 -6.43 23.88
CA LEU A 55 -6.40 -5.95 23.08
C LEU A 55 -5.06 -6.39 23.69
N LEU A 56 -4.43 -7.39 23.08
CA LEU A 56 -3.15 -7.94 23.54
C LEU A 56 -1.98 -7.13 23.02
N GLY A 57 -2.00 -6.71 21.76
CA GLY A 57 -0.95 -5.92 21.15
C GLY A 57 -1.42 -5.15 19.93
N HIS A 58 -0.73 -4.07 19.61
CA HIS A 58 -1.03 -3.29 18.40
C HIS A 58 0.21 -2.58 17.87
N SER A 59 0.17 -2.25 16.60
CA SER A 59 1.15 -1.45 15.89
C SER A 59 0.49 -0.80 14.68
N GLY A 60 1.19 0.12 14.02
CA GLY A 60 0.73 0.70 12.77
C GLY A 60 1.78 1.61 12.13
N CYS A 61 1.68 1.78 10.82
CA CYS A 61 2.57 2.66 10.07
C CYS A 61 1.83 3.38 8.94
N ARG A 62 2.47 4.44 8.43
CA ARG A 62 2.02 5.16 7.24
C ARG A 62 2.58 4.50 5.96
N VAL A 63 2.17 3.26 5.74
CA VAL A 63 2.39 2.51 4.50
C VAL A 63 1.09 1.79 4.17
N GLY A 64 0.62 1.91 2.96
CA GLY A 64 -0.61 1.28 2.50
C GLY A 64 -0.61 1.01 1.01
N GLY A 65 -1.77 0.80 0.43
CA GLY A 65 -1.94 0.49 -1.00
C GLY A 65 -1.31 1.50 -1.94
N ASN A 66 -1.41 2.80 -1.62
CA ASN A 66 -0.81 3.87 -2.42
C ASN A 66 0.72 3.76 -2.46
N ASP A 67 1.36 3.35 -1.35
CA ASP A 67 2.82 3.17 -1.32
C ASP A 67 3.26 2.01 -2.18
N LEU A 68 2.43 0.95 -2.28
CA LEU A 68 2.66 -0.16 -3.21
C LEU A 68 2.57 0.33 -4.67
N ASP A 69 1.57 1.13 -4.99
CA ASP A 69 1.38 1.69 -6.34
C ASP A 69 2.50 2.64 -6.74
N ILE A 70 2.93 3.51 -5.82
CA ILE A 70 4.06 4.42 -6.00
C ILE A 70 5.35 3.61 -6.21
N ALA A 71 5.60 2.57 -5.42
CA ALA A 71 6.79 1.73 -5.55
C ALA A 71 6.84 1.02 -6.92
N LEU A 72 5.70 0.50 -7.39
CA LEU A 72 5.60 -0.09 -8.72
C LEU A 72 5.82 0.95 -9.82
N ALA A 73 5.19 2.13 -9.73
CA ALA A 73 5.41 3.23 -10.66
C ALA A 73 6.88 3.64 -10.71
N PHE A 74 7.52 3.77 -9.55
CA PHE A 74 8.92 4.15 -9.45
C PHE A 74 9.86 3.17 -10.14
N LYS A 75 9.70 1.89 -9.85
CA LYS A 75 10.58 0.83 -10.36
C LYS A 75 10.34 0.51 -11.83
N SER A 76 9.08 0.55 -12.29
CA SER A 76 8.73 0.05 -13.60
C SER A 76 8.40 1.13 -14.62
N LEU A 77 7.84 2.28 -14.20
CA LEU A 77 7.39 3.32 -15.13
C LEU A 77 8.36 4.50 -15.22
N MET A 78 8.99 4.89 -14.12
CA MET A 78 9.92 6.03 -14.13
C MET A 78 11.16 5.82 -15.01
N PRO A 79 11.73 4.61 -15.17
CA PRO A 79 12.79 4.37 -16.14
C PRO A 79 12.41 4.70 -17.58
N LEU A 80 11.14 4.52 -17.96
CA LEU A 80 10.63 4.91 -19.29
C LEU A 80 10.68 6.42 -19.53
N LEU A 81 10.68 7.20 -18.45
CA LEU A 81 10.76 8.66 -18.46
C LEU A 81 12.18 9.17 -18.21
N GLY A 82 13.21 8.32 -18.42
CA GLY A 82 14.61 8.69 -18.31
C GLY A 82 15.24 8.60 -16.92
N MET A 83 14.54 8.02 -15.90
CA MET A 83 15.14 7.77 -14.61
C MET A 83 16.33 6.82 -14.72
N GLY A 84 17.43 7.14 -14.03
CA GLY A 84 18.66 6.35 -14.06
C GLY A 84 19.56 6.66 -15.26
N GLY A 85 19.18 7.62 -16.12
CA GLY A 85 19.99 8.11 -17.21
C GLY A 85 21.17 9.01 -16.76
N GLN A 86 21.90 9.55 -17.73
CA GLN A 86 23.07 10.41 -17.52
C GLN A 86 22.97 11.68 -18.38
N THR A 87 23.74 12.68 -18.00
CA THR A 87 23.96 13.86 -18.84
C THR A 87 24.92 13.53 -19.98
N GLU A 88 25.03 14.40 -21.00
CA GLU A 88 26.02 14.32 -22.08
C GLU A 88 27.46 14.21 -21.54
N LYS A 89 27.71 14.68 -20.33
CA LYS A 89 29.01 14.60 -19.65
C LYS A 89 29.22 13.34 -18.81
N GLY A 90 28.27 12.38 -18.87
CA GLY A 90 28.33 11.13 -18.12
C GLY A 90 28.00 11.26 -16.62
N ILE A 91 27.41 12.39 -16.19
CA ILE A 91 26.97 12.58 -14.80
C ILE A 91 25.58 11.99 -14.64
N ALA A 92 25.36 11.15 -13.61
CA ALA A 92 24.07 10.56 -13.32
C ALA A 92 22.99 11.64 -13.07
N LEU A 93 21.81 11.44 -13.66
CA LEU A 93 20.67 12.31 -13.41
C LEU A 93 20.18 12.15 -11.97
N PRO A 94 19.74 13.25 -11.30
CA PRO A 94 19.21 13.18 -9.95
C PRO A 94 17.88 12.40 -9.92
N ILE A 95 17.70 11.53 -8.94
CA ILE A 95 16.50 10.66 -8.83
C ILE A 95 15.28 11.42 -8.31
N LEU A 96 15.47 12.44 -7.49
CA LEU A 96 14.41 13.15 -6.76
C LEU A 96 13.26 13.66 -7.64
N PRO A 97 13.48 14.21 -8.84
CA PRO A 97 12.37 14.65 -9.71
C PRO A 97 11.41 13.53 -10.09
N TRP A 98 11.91 12.32 -10.36
CA TRP A 98 11.08 11.15 -10.67
C TRP A 98 10.31 10.65 -9.45
N TRP A 99 10.94 10.66 -8.28
CA TRP A 99 10.25 10.35 -7.03
C TRP A 99 9.12 11.34 -6.75
N ASN A 100 9.41 12.64 -6.78
CA ASN A 100 8.44 13.69 -6.53
C ASN A 100 7.28 13.66 -7.54
N ALA A 101 7.53 13.22 -8.77
CA ALA A 101 6.49 13.08 -9.80
C ALA A 101 5.39 12.10 -9.42
N ILE A 102 5.70 11.06 -8.65
CA ILE A 102 4.75 9.98 -8.34
C ILE A 102 4.41 9.88 -6.86
N ALA A 103 5.06 10.61 -5.97
CA ALA A 103 4.79 10.63 -4.53
C ALA A 103 3.46 11.36 -4.23
N ILE A 104 2.33 10.86 -4.76
CA ILE A 104 1.02 11.52 -4.73
C ILE A 104 0.41 11.59 -3.33
N ASN A 105 0.90 10.80 -2.38
CA ASN A 105 0.52 10.81 -0.97
C ASN A 105 1.43 11.71 -0.11
N ASP A 106 2.41 12.39 -0.72
CA ASP A 106 3.32 13.34 -0.08
C ASP A 106 3.07 14.77 -0.63
N VAL A 107 2.33 15.58 0.14
CA VAL A 107 1.96 16.94 -0.27
C VAL A 107 3.17 17.84 -0.52
N PRO A 108 4.21 17.87 0.33
CA PRO A 108 5.46 18.56 0.05
C PRO A 108 6.11 18.13 -1.27
N ALA A 109 6.29 16.83 -1.50
CA ALA A 109 6.89 16.31 -2.73
C ALA A 109 6.11 16.74 -3.98
N GLN A 110 4.78 16.68 -3.93
CA GLN A 110 3.93 17.11 -5.04
C GLN A 110 3.98 18.65 -5.25
N SER A 111 4.05 19.41 -4.17
CA SER A 111 4.23 20.86 -4.25
C SER A 111 5.56 21.23 -4.90
N ASP A 112 6.63 20.57 -4.50
CA ASP A 112 7.97 20.74 -5.09
C ASP A 112 7.97 20.33 -6.56
N PHE A 113 7.38 19.17 -6.88
CA PHE A 113 7.34 18.70 -8.27
C PHE A 113 6.66 19.71 -9.19
N TYR A 114 5.50 20.27 -8.78
CA TYR A 114 4.72 21.21 -9.60
C TYR A 114 5.12 22.67 -9.43
N SER A 115 6.21 22.96 -8.73
CA SER A 115 6.73 24.31 -8.61
C SER A 115 7.26 24.84 -9.94
N THR A 116 7.20 26.17 -10.14
CA THR A 116 7.78 26.82 -11.32
C THR A 116 9.30 26.64 -11.38
N ALA A 117 9.96 26.59 -10.22
CA ALA A 117 11.41 26.35 -10.14
C ALA A 117 11.77 24.97 -10.68
N ASN A 118 11.03 23.92 -10.27
CA ASN A 118 11.23 22.57 -10.79
C ASN A 118 10.92 22.48 -12.30
N GLY A 119 9.91 23.18 -12.79
CA GLY A 119 9.61 23.22 -14.22
C GLY A 119 10.77 23.77 -15.06
N ARG A 120 11.48 24.80 -14.57
CA ARG A 120 12.71 25.32 -15.21
C ARG A 120 13.82 24.28 -15.13
N PHE A 121 14.02 23.70 -13.95
CA PHE A 121 15.03 22.67 -13.74
C PHE A 121 14.82 21.46 -14.68
N LEU A 122 13.60 20.96 -14.81
CA LEU A 122 13.27 19.85 -15.72
C LEU A 122 13.54 20.22 -17.19
N ASN A 123 13.22 21.46 -17.59
CA ASN A 123 13.53 21.93 -18.95
C ASN A 123 15.04 22.00 -19.23
N ASP A 124 15.84 22.39 -18.24
CA ASP A 124 17.30 22.38 -18.36
C ASP A 124 17.82 20.94 -18.37
N LEU A 125 17.26 20.07 -17.53
CA LEU A 125 17.61 18.65 -17.49
C LEU A 125 17.36 17.93 -18.83
N VAL A 126 16.30 18.28 -19.55
CA VAL A 126 16.03 17.77 -20.90
C VAL A 126 17.16 18.14 -21.87
N ARG A 127 17.73 19.35 -21.75
CA ARG A 127 18.84 19.79 -22.63
C ARG A 127 20.17 19.10 -22.32
N ASP A 128 20.36 18.77 -21.03
CA ASP A 128 21.62 18.20 -20.55
C ASP A 128 21.69 16.68 -20.63
N ALA A 129 20.53 16.02 -20.77
CA ALA A 129 20.40 14.56 -20.74
C ALA A 129 20.85 13.92 -22.07
N GLN A 130 21.58 12.80 -21.99
CA GLN A 130 21.90 11.96 -23.16
C GLN A 130 20.64 11.46 -23.87
N ASP A 131 19.62 11.06 -23.10
CA ASP A 131 18.32 10.65 -23.61
C ASP A 131 17.29 11.76 -23.34
N ALA A 132 17.44 12.86 -24.09
CA ALA A 132 16.59 14.04 -23.95
C ALA A 132 15.09 13.70 -24.21
N GLU A 133 14.81 12.75 -25.11
CA GLU A 133 13.44 12.35 -25.47
C GLU A 133 12.73 11.74 -24.26
N LYS A 134 13.37 10.83 -23.52
CA LYS A 134 12.78 10.24 -22.31
C LYS A 134 12.59 11.27 -21.19
N VAL A 135 13.58 12.13 -20.96
CA VAL A 135 13.46 13.17 -19.91
C VAL A 135 12.35 14.17 -20.27
N ALA A 136 12.15 14.45 -21.57
CA ALA A 136 11.04 15.28 -22.04
C ALA A 136 9.65 14.68 -21.68
N LEU A 137 9.54 13.36 -21.56
CA LEU A 137 8.29 12.71 -21.09
C LEU A 137 8.02 13.04 -19.61
N LEU A 138 9.05 13.11 -18.75
CA LEU A 138 8.88 13.58 -17.37
C LEU A 138 8.45 15.06 -17.34
N TYR A 139 9.05 15.90 -18.18
CA TYR A 139 8.63 17.28 -18.31
C TYR A 139 7.17 17.41 -18.77
N LYS A 140 6.71 16.51 -19.66
CA LYS A 140 5.29 16.42 -20.08
C LYS A 140 4.39 16.04 -18.89
N VAL A 141 4.80 15.09 -18.02
CA VAL A 141 4.07 14.75 -16.78
C VAL A 141 3.92 15.99 -15.89
N TRP A 142 4.98 16.76 -15.69
CA TRP A 142 4.92 18.02 -14.96
C TRP A 142 3.96 19.02 -15.60
N ARG A 143 4.12 19.28 -16.89
CA ARG A 143 3.36 20.30 -17.61
C ARG A 143 1.86 20.01 -17.65
N GLN A 144 1.48 18.75 -17.83
CA GLN A 144 0.09 18.31 -17.97
C GLN A 144 -0.52 17.77 -16.68
N ARG A 145 0.20 17.81 -15.55
CA ARG A 145 -0.23 17.34 -14.23
C ARG A 145 -0.69 15.88 -14.24
N LEU A 146 0.14 14.98 -14.77
CA LEU A 146 -0.22 13.58 -15.01
C LEU A 146 0.17 12.62 -13.87
N SER A 147 0.73 13.09 -12.74
CA SER A 147 1.19 12.26 -11.63
C SER A 147 0.17 11.20 -11.20
N TYR A 148 -1.07 11.62 -10.95
CA TYR A 148 -2.14 10.70 -10.56
C TYR A 148 -2.45 9.65 -11.63
N ARG A 149 -2.42 10.02 -12.91
CA ARG A 149 -2.68 9.06 -14.00
C ARG A 149 -1.57 8.01 -14.08
N VAL A 150 -0.32 8.39 -13.87
CA VAL A 150 0.81 7.46 -13.85
C VAL A 150 0.66 6.46 -12.70
N VAL A 151 0.40 6.94 -11.47
CA VAL A 151 0.23 6.06 -10.30
C VAL A 151 -1.02 5.20 -10.44
N ARG A 152 -2.12 5.75 -10.98
CA ARG A 152 -3.33 4.97 -11.27
C ARG A 152 -3.06 3.83 -12.26
N THR A 153 -2.26 4.05 -13.28
CA THR A 153 -1.85 2.99 -14.21
C THR A 153 -1.02 1.91 -13.51
N ALA A 154 -0.17 2.27 -12.54
CA ALA A 154 0.56 1.30 -11.72
C ALA A 154 -0.40 0.50 -10.82
N GLU A 155 -1.39 1.13 -10.19
CA GLU A 155 -2.44 0.44 -9.42
C GLU A 155 -3.19 -0.59 -10.27
N GLU A 156 -3.64 -0.21 -11.46
CA GLU A 156 -4.34 -1.09 -12.40
C GLU A 156 -3.45 -2.27 -12.82
N SER A 157 -2.16 -2.02 -13.02
CA SER A 157 -1.18 -3.04 -13.35
C SER A 157 -0.93 -4.00 -12.19
N LYS A 158 -0.82 -3.50 -10.95
CA LYS A 158 -0.72 -4.31 -9.73
C LYS A 158 -1.93 -5.24 -9.59
N ILE A 159 -3.12 -4.74 -9.84
CA ILE A 159 -4.36 -5.53 -9.81
C ILE A 159 -4.34 -6.60 -10.90
N ALA A 160 -3.97 -6.25 -12.14
CA ALA A 160 -3.90 -7.21 -13.24
C ALA A 160 -2.89 -8.33 -12.99
N LEU A 161 -1.75 -8.02 -12.36
CA LEU A 161 -0.70 -8.99 -12.00
C LEU A 161 -1.09 -9.91 -10.84
N SER A 162 -2.21 -9.65 -10.16
CA SER A 162 -2.75 -10.58 -9.16
C SER A 162 -3.21 -11.90 -9.79
N ASP A 163 -3.67 -11.86 -11.04
CA ASP A 163 -4.26 -13.00 -11.75
C ASP A 163 -3.46 -13.41 -13.01
N ARG A 164 -2.41 -12.67 -13.35
CA ARG A 164 -1.62 -12.89 -14.58
C ARG A 164 -0.13 -12.89 -14.28
N PRO A 165 0.65 -13.76 -14.95
CA PRO A 165 2.11 -13.82 -14.77
C PRO A 165 2.82 -12.57 -15.31
N GLU A 166 2.21 -11.88 -16.28
CA GLU A 166 2.74 -10.69 -16.93
C GLU A 166 1.60 -9.75 -17.35
N HIS A 167 1.88 -8.45 -17.34
CA HIS A 167 0.96 -7.41 -17.79
C HIS A 167 1.71 -6.35 -18.59
N THR A 168 1.19 -6.03 -19.79
CA THR A 168 1.69 -4.91 -20.59
C THR A 168 1.02 -3.62 -20.13
N VAL A 169 1.82 -2.72 -19.62
CA VAL A 169 1.42 -1.38 -19.16
C VAL A 169 1.63 -0.39 -20.29
N SER A 170 0.61 0.37 -20.63
CA SER A 170 0.68 1.41 -21.65
C SER A 170 0.35 2.78 -21.07
N LEU A 171 1.09 3.80 -21.49
CA LEU A 171 0.96 5.19 -21.06
C LEU A 171 0.67 6.13 -22.25
N PRO A 172 -0.40 5.88 -23.03
CA PRO A 172 -0.66 6.64 -24.27
C PRO A 172 -0.95 8.11 -24.02
N PHE A 173 -1.34 8.47 -22.79
CA PHE A 173 -1.52 9.86 -22.39
C PHE A 173 -0.20 10.63 -22.24
N ILE A 174 0.94 9.92 -22.16
CA ILE A 174 2.29 10.52 -22.19
C ILE A 174 2.85 10.43 -23.61
N SER A 175 2.84 9.25 -24.23
CA SER A 175 3.24 9.04 -25.63
C SER A 175 2.54 7.81 -26.17
N ASP A 176 2.08 7.83 -27.43
CA ASP A 176 1.22 6.79 -28.00
C ASP A 176 1.86 5.39 -27.92
N ASP A 177 3.16 5.29 -28.14
CA ASP A 177 3.89 4.01 -28.13
C ASP A 177 4.57 3.70 -26.79
N LEU A 178 4.33 4.50 -25.73
CA LEU A 178 4.98 4.31 -24.45
C LEU A 178 4.37 3.14 -23.68
N ALA A 179 5.05 2.01 -23.70
CA ALA A 179 4.61 0.80 -23.02
C ALA A 179 5.79 -0.01 -22.46
N THR A 180 5.51 -0.85 -21.47
CA THR A 180 6.45 -1.84 -20.92
C THR A 180 5.70 -3.06 -20.43
N ALA A 181 6.36 -4.22 -20.41
CA ALA A 181 5.85 -5.41 -19.74
C ALA A 181 6.36 -5.48 -18.30
N ILE A 182 5.49 -5.85 -17.37
CA ILE A 182 5.83 -6.09 -15.96
C ILE A 182 5.44 -7.52 -15.62
N SER A 183 6.38 -8.31 -15.12
CA SER A 183 6.13 -9.66 -14.62
C SER A 183 5.75 -9.65 -13.13
N GLN A 184 5.22 -10.79 -12.63
CA GLN A 184 5.02 -10.97 -11.18
C GLN A 184 6.33 -10.84 -10.39
N GLU A 185 7.46 -11.33 -10.92
CA GLU A 185 8.78 -11.16 -10.30
C GLU A 185 9.18 -9.67 -10.24
N GLY A 186 8.92 -8.92 -11.31
CA GLY A 186 9.10 -7.46 -11.33
C GLY A 186 8.24 -6.76 -10.30
N LEU A 187 6.98 -7.18 -10.13
CA LEU A 187 6.09 -6.69 -9.10
C LEU A 187 6.63 -7.02 -7.69
N GLU A 188 6.99 -8.27 -7.41
CA GLU A 188 7.57 -8.68 -6.12
C GLU A 188 8.80 -7.84 -5.77
N THR A 189 9.69 -7.63 -6.73
CA THR A 189 10.90 -6.80 -6.57
C THR A 189 10.55 -5.33 -6.29
N ALA A 190 9.57 -4.77 -7.00
CA ALA A 190 9.15 -3.39 -6.82
C ALA A 190 8.51 -3.17 -5.44
N LEU A 191 7.72 -4.13 -4.95
CA LEU A 191 6.98 -4.01 -3.71
C LEU A 191 7.75 -4.47 -2.47
N ALA A 192 8.96 -5.02 -2.61
CA ALA A 192 9.72 -5.62 -1.51
C ALA A 192 9.87 -4.68 -0.30
N GLN A 193 10.23 -3.41 -0.52
CA GLN A 193 10.46 -2.46 0.56
C GLN A 193 9.17 -2.06 1.30
N PRO A 194 8.09 -1.60 0.65
CA PRO A 194 6.86 -1.27 1.36
C PRO A 194 6.21 -2.51 2.00
N LEU A 195 6.30 -3.68 1.36
CA LEU A 195 5.81 -4.94 1.94
C LEU A 195 6.57 -5.32 3.22
N GLN A 196 7.89 -5.21 3.22
CA GLN A 196 8.71 -5.43 4.40
C GLN A 196 8.27 -4.55 5.58
N ARG A 197 7.98 -3.26 5.33
CA ARG A 197 7.50 -2.34 6.37
C ARG A 197 6.13 -2.74 6.93
N ILE A 198 5.26 -3.32 6.10
CA ILE A 198 3.97 -3.88 6.55
C ILE A 198 4.22 -5.10 7.45
N LEU A 199 5.09 -6.02 7.04
CA LEU A 199 5.43 -7.24 7.79
C LEU A 199 6.10 -6.92 9.15
N GLU A 200 6.90 -5.85 9.21
CA GLU A 200 7.47 -5.35 10.46
C GLU A 200 6.38 -4.90 11.45
N GLN A 201 5.27 -4.33 10.96
CA GLN A 201 4.15 -3.97 11.84
C GLN A 201 3.44 -5.22 12.37
N VAL A 202 3.27 -6.24 11.55
CA VAL A 202 2.74 -7.53 12.00
C VAL A 202 3.58 -8.09 13.14
N GLN A 203 4.90 -8.14 12.96
CA GLN A 203 5.82 -8.62 13.99
C GLN A 203 5.74 -7.78 15.26
N LEU A 204 5.73 -6.46 15.14
CA LEU A 204 5.67 -5.55 16.28
C LEU A 204 4.36 -5.70 17.09
N ALA A 205 3.23 -5.94 16.41
CA ALA A 205 1.96 -6.21 17.10
C ALA A 205 2.02 -7.52 17.90
N LEU A 206 2.66 -8.55 17.36
CA LEU A 206 2.86 -9.85 18.04
C LEU A 206 3.82 -9.73 19.23
N ASP A 207 4.93 -9.01 19.07
CA ASP A 207 5.92 -8.78 20.14
C ASP A 207 5.29 -8.01 21.31
N ASN A 208 4.44 -7.02 21.01
CA ASN A 208 3.70 -6.28 22.02
C ASN A 208 2.68 -7.16 22.75
N GLY A 209 2.02 -8.07 22.04
CA GLY A 209 1.02 -8.98 22.59
C GLY A 209 1.60 -10.20 23.29
N LYS A 210 2.85 -10.58 23.00
CA LYS A 210 3.56 -11.75 23.54
C LYS A 210 2.82 -13.08 23.35
N GLU A 211 1.92 -13.14 22.40
CA GLU A 211 1.05 -14.28 22.11
C GLU A 211 1.04 -14.61 20.62
N LYS A 212 0.88 -15.89 20.26
CA LYS A 212 0.70 -16.30 18.88
C LYS A 212 -0.76 -16.20 18.47
N PRO A 213 -1.08 -15.72 17.25
CA PRO A 213 -2.43 -15.70 16.77
C PRO A 213 -2.91 -17.11 16.41
N ASP A 214 -4.21 -17.35 16.56
CA ASP A 214 -4.88 -18.58 16.09
C ASP A 214 -5.39 -18.40 14.65
N VAL A 215 -5.60 -17.13 14.22
CA VAL A 215 -6.04 -16.76 12.88
C VAL A 215 -5.59 -15.34 12.55
N ILE A 216 -5.28 -15.10 11.27
CA ILE A 216 -5.06 -13.75 10.71
C ILE A 216 -6.35 -13.32 10.03
N TYR A 217 -6.92 -12.20 10.43
CA TYR A 217 -8.03 -11.57 9.73
C TYR A 217 -7.51 -10.38 8.92
N LEU A 218 -7.49 -10.55 7.59
CA LEU A 218 -6.96 -9.57 6.65
C LEU A 218 -8.09 -8.74 6.05
N THR A 219 -8.00 -7.41 6.14
CA THR A 219 -9.02 -6.46 5.70
C THR A 219 -8.38 -5.22 5.07
N GLY A 220 -9.22 -4.34 4.49
CA GLY A 220 -8.81 -3.16 3.74
C GLY A 220 -8.63 -3.43 2.24
N GLY A 221 -8.54 -2.37 1.44
CA GLY A 221 -8.53 -2.47 -0.03
C GLY A 221 -7.40 -3.31 -0.61
N SER A 222 -6.27 -3.43 0.10
CA SER A 222 -5.12 -4.25 -0.32
C SER A 222 -5.19 -5.71 0.14
N ALA A 223 -6.19 -6.11 0.92
CA ALA A 223 -6.36 -7.47 1.46
C ALA A 223 -6.52 -8.55 0.37
N ARG A 224 -6.95 -8.17 -0.83
CA ARG A 224 -7.10 -9.09 -1.97
C ARG A 224 -5.79 -9.51 -2.59
N SER A 225 -4.71 -8.77 -2.37
CA SER A 225 -3.41 -9.02 -3.01
C SER A 225 -2.86 -10.41 -2.67
N PRO A 226 -2.64 -11.29 -3.66
CA PRO A 226 -2.02 -12.59 -3.44
C PRO A 226 -0.61 -12.47 -2.85
N LEU A 227 0.13 -11.44 -3.25
CA LEU A 227 1.49 -11.18 -2.76
C LEU A 227 1.50 -10.87 -1.25
N ILE A 228 0.54 -10.08 -0.76
CA ILE A 228 0.41 -9.80 0.68
C ILE A 228 0.05 -11.07 1.44
N LYS A 229 -0.91 -11.86 0.93
CA LYS A 229 -1.30 -13.14 1.55
C LYS A 229 -0.14 -14.12 1.61
N LYS A 230 0.63 -14.24 0.51
CA LYS A 230 1.84 -15.07 0.44
C LYS A 230 2.85 -14.64 1.50
N ALA A 231 3.16 -13.35 1.58
CA ALA A 231 4.14 -12.82 2.52
C ALA A 231 3.72 -13.03 4.00
N LEU A 232 2.44 -12.86 4.31
CA LEU A 232 1.90 -13.15 5.66
C LEU A 232 1.96 -14.65 5.98
N ALA A 233 1.65 -15.53 5.03
CA ALA A 233 1.73 -16.98 5.22
C ALA A 233 3.18 -17.47 5.40
N GLU A 234 4.14 -16.82 4.74
CA GLU A 234 5.57 -17.09 4.92
C GLU A 234 6.09 -16.63 6.27
N GLN A 235 5.64 -15.45 6.75
CA GLN A 235 6.02 -14.93 8.07
C GLN A 235 5.39 -15.71 9.23
N LEU A 236 4.14 -16.16 9.08
CA LEU A 236 3.37 -16.85 10.11
C LEU A 236 2.90 -18.23 9.59
N PRO A 237 3.84 -19.19 9.40
CA PRO A 237 3.51 -20.46 8.82
C PRO A 237 2.53 -21.25 9.68
N GLY A 238 1.51 -21.84 9.03
CA GLY A 238 0.49 -22.65 9.67
C GLY A 238 -0.66 -21.85 10.32
N ILE A 239 -0.62 -20.54 10.32
CA ILE A 239 -1.74 -19.71 10.79
C ILE A 239 -2.70 -19.45 9.62
N PRO A 240 -4.00 -19.82 9.73
CA PRO A 240 -4.96 -19.59 8.68
C PRO A 240 -5.21 -18.08 8.47
N ILE A 241 -5.37 -17.69 7.21
CA ILE A 241 -5.72 -16.33 6.80
C ILE A 241 -7.20 -16.31 6.41
N ALA A 242 -8.01 -15.59 7.19
CA ALA A 242 -9.40 -15.30 6.88
C ALA A 242 -9.48 -13.92 6.22
N GLY A 243 -10.27 -13.80 5.15
CA GLY A 243 -10.61 -12.52 4.52
C GLY A 243 -12.00 -12.07 4.92
N GLY A 244 -12.21 -10.76 5.02
CA GLY A 244 -13.51 -10.16 5.25
C GLY A 244 -14.06 -9.40 4.04
N ASP A 245 -15.12 -8.63 4.26
CA ASP A 245 -15.52 -7.57 3.33
C ASP A 245 -14.49 -6.44 3.38
N ASP A 246 -13.69 -6.33 2.34
CA ASP A 246 -12.51 -5.44 2.28
C ASP A 246 -12.86 -3.95 2.48
N PHE A 247 -14.11 -3.56 2.25
CA PHE A 247 -14.58 -2.18 2.37
C PHE A 247 -15.68 -1.98 3.42
N GLY A 248 -16.43 -3.03 3.76
CA GLY A 248 -17.60 -2.97 4.66
C GLY A 248 -17.31 -3.39 6.10
N SER A 249 -16.23 -4.14 6.36
CA SER A 249 -15.95 -4.74 7.67
C SER A 249 -15.87 -3.71 8.81
N VAL A 250 -15.23 -2.55 8.57
CA VAL A 250 -15.14 -1.47 9.57
C VAL A 250 -16.52 -0.90 9.87
N THR A 251 -17.32 -0.62 8.84
CA THR A 251 -18.68 -0.07 8.99
C THR A 251 -19.61 -1.08 9.67
N ALA A 252 -19.56 -2.34 9.27
CA ALA A 252 -20.35 -3.43 9.90
C ALA A 252 -19.97 -3.61 11.37
N GLY A 253 -18.67 -3.62 11.67
CA GLY A 253 -18.18 -3.72 13.05
C GLY A 253 -18.58 -2.53 13.92
N LEU A 254 -18.52 -1.31 13.40
CA LEU A 254 -19.01 -0.11 14.10
C LEU A 254 -20.53 -0.17 14.35
N ALA A 255 -21.32 -0.65 13.40
CA ALA A 255 -22.76 -0.84 13.56
C ALA A 255 -23.08 -1.87 14.67
N ARG A 256 -22.35 -3.00 14.70
CA ARG A 256 -22.45 -3.99 15.79
C ARG A 256 -22.09 -3.40 17.14
N TRP A 257 -21.00 -2.63 17.18
CA TRP A 257 -20.59 -1.96 18.42
C TRP A 257 -21.62 -0.96 18.91
N ALA A 258 -22.20 -0.18 18.05
CA ALA A 258 -23.26 0.75 18.41
C ALA A 258 -24.46 0.02 19.06
N GLN A 259 -24.81 -1.19 18.60
CA GLN A 259 -25.84 -2.00 19.23
C GLN A 259 -25.48 -2.44 20.66
N VAL A 260 -24.19 -2.67 20.96
CA VAL A 260 -23.73 -3.03 22.32
C VAL A 260 -23.73 -1.82 23.26
N MET A 261 -23.36 -0.63 22.71
CA MET A 261 -23.23 0.58 23.53
C MET A 261 -24.55 1.26 23.85
N PHE A 262 -25.53 1.21 22.95
CA PHE A 262 -26.78 1.96 23.02
C PHE A 262 -28.02 1.09 23.31
N ARG A 263 -27.82 -0.18 23.61
CA ARG A 263 -28.80 -1.05 24.29
C ARG A 263 -28.55 -0.98 25.80
#